data_d04710c22a7cea3df9a3971c123ed6ad
#
_entry.id   d04710c22a7cea3df9a3971c123ed6ad
#
_cell.length_a   1.000
_cell.length_b   1.000
_cell.length_c   1.000
_cell.angle_alpha   90.00
_cell.angle_beta   90.00
_cell.angle_gamma   90.00
#
_symmetry.space_group_name_H-M   'P 1'
#
loop_
_entity.id
_entity.type
_entity.pdbx_description
1 polymer ?
#
loop_
_entity_poly.entity_id
_entity_poly.type
_entity_poly.pdbx_seq_one_letter_code
_entity_poly.pdbx_strand_id
1 'polypeptide(L)'
;RHGYTILGRNWHSRYGELDIVMMTPDRVIAFVEVKTRRTDHFGTPQEAVTLHKQTNLRRAGVQWLLEPNHRIRHTGVRFDVLTIVARAGMVSVHHIPGAF
;
A
#
# COMPACT_ATOMS: atom_id res chain seq x y z
N ARG A 1 -9.06 8.18 7.93
CA ARG A 1 -10.22 7.33 7.96
C ARG A 1 -10.01 6.18 8.91
N HIS A 2 -10.96 5.94 9.79
CA HIS A 2 -10.79 4.97 10.87
C HIS A 2 -9.51 5.23 11.68
N GLY A 3 -9.12 6.50 11.79
CA GLY A 3 -7.91 6.85 12.53
C GLY A 3 -6.62 6.71 11.74
N TYR A 4 -6.67 6.38 10.46
CA TYR A 4 -5.50 6.33 9.62
C TYR A 4 -5.11 7.74 9.17
N THR A 5 -3.83 8.02 9.20
CA THR A 5 -3.28 9.29 8.74
C THR A 5 -2.44 9.06 7.50
N ILE A 6 -2.70 9.80 6.44
CA ILE A 6 -1.90 9.68 5.22
C ILE A 6 -0.61 10.47 5.41
N LEU A 7 0.53 9.77 5.29
CA LEU A 7 1.85 10.36 5.41
C LEU A 7 2.42 10.76 4.07
N GLY A 8 2.00 10.12 2.98
CA GLY A 8 2.49 10.44 1.66
C GLY A 8 1.73 9.71 0.58
N ARG A 9 1.86 10.21 -0.64
CA ARG A 9 1.23 9.62 -1.83
C ARG A 9 2.20 9.69 -2.98
N ASN A 10 2.15 8.66 -3.84
CA ASN A 10 2.88 8.65 -5.10
C ASN A 10 4.35 9.00 -4.91
N TRP A 11 4.97 8.39 -3.92
CA TRP A 11 6.37 8.65 -3.62
C TRP A 11 7.23 7.74 -4.49
N HIS A 12 8.20 8.34 -5.18
CA HIS A 12 9.02 7.62 -6.15
C HIS A 12 10.35 7.21 -5.53
N SER A 13 10.74 5.96 -5.79
CA SER A 13 12.04 5.45 -5.42
C SER A 13 12.68 4.81 -6.65
N ARG A 14 13.93 4.41 -6.53
CA ARG A 14 14.60 3.70 -7.61
C ARG A 14 14.00 2.31 -7.84
N TYR A 15 13.25 1.79 -6.88
CA TYR A 15 12.65 0.46 -6.96
C TYR A 15 11.19 0.49 -7.39
N GLY A 16 10.62 1.66 -7.52
CA GLY A 16 9.23 1.81 -7.88
C GLY A 16 8.54 2.85 -7.03
N GLU A 17 7.26 3.01 -7.27
CA GLU A 17 6.46 4.04 -6.59
C GLU A 17 5.70 3.41 -5.43
N LEU A 18 5.65 4.13 -4.32
CA LEU A 18 4.75 3.82 -3.20
C LEU A 18 3.48 4.65 -3.41
N ASP A 19 2.37 3.97 -3.62
CA ASP A 19 1.12 4.67 -3.93
C ASP A 19 0.63 5.48 -2.75
N ILE A 20 0.56 4.86 -1.58
CA ILE A 20 0.11 5.53 -0.36
C ILE A 20 0.95 5.03 0.81
N VAL A 21 1.32 5.95 1.69
CA VAL A 21 1.96 5.62 2.96
C VAL A 21 1.06 6.16 4.06
N MET A 22 0.63 5.30 4.97
CA MET A 22 -0.30 5.66 6.03
C MET A 22 0.23 5.27 7.40
N MET A 23 -0.27 5.95 8.41
CA MET A 23 -0.02 5.61 9.80
C MET A 23 -1.33 5.14 10.41
N THR A 24 -1.32 3.96 11.03
CA THR A 24 -2.50 3.44 11.72
C THR A 24 -2.62 4.08 13.10
N PRO A 25 -3.79 3.93 13.76
CA PRO A 25 -3.94 4.49 15.11
C PRO A 25 -2.93 3.95 16.11
N ASP A 26 -2.50 2.70 15.97
CA ASP A 26 -1.49 2.11 16.85
C ASP A 26 -0.07 2.27 16.29
N ARG A 27 0.12 3.23 15.40
CA ARG A 27 1.40 3.73 14.93
C ARG A 27 2.18 2.71 14.10
N VAL A 28 1.48 1.92 13.31
CA VAL A 28 2.09 1.07 12.31
C VAL A 28 2.11 1.83 10.99
N ILE A 29 3.25 1.85 10.32
CA ILE A 29 3.35 2.46 8.99
C ILE A 29 2.93 1.43 7.97
N ALA A 30 1.90 1.73 7.21
CA ALA A 30 1.36 0.85 6.17
C ALA A 30 1.71 1.43 4.81
N PHE A 31 2.45 0.65 4.01
CA PHE A 31 2.71 0.97 2.62
C PHE A 31 1.65 0.27 1.79
N VAL A 32 0.84 1.03 1.06
CA VAL A 32 -0.36 0.51 0.41
C VAL A 32 -0.17 0.55 -1.09
N GLU A 33 -0.32 -0.62 -1.71
CA GLU A 33 -0.33 -0.75 -3.17
C GLU A 33 -1.77 -0.68 -3.63
N VAL A 34 -2.08 0.22 -4.55
CA VAL A 34 -3.44 0.41 -5.06
C VAL A 34 -3.57 -0.33 -6.38
N LYS A 35 -4.57 -1.19 -6.48
CA LYS A 35 -4.89 -1.94 -7.69
C LYS A 35 -6.29 -1.60 -8.14
N THR A 36 -6.44 -1.28 -9.42
CA THR A 36 -7.75 -0.99 -10.01
C THR A 36 -8.12 -2.11 -10.95
N ARG A 37 -9.32 -2.64 -10.81
CA ARG A 37 -9.85 -3.70 -11.65
C ARG A 37 -11.21 -3.29 -12.18
N ARG A 38 -11.50 -3.71 -13.42
CA ARG A 38 -12.77 -3.38 -14.07
C ARG A 38 -13.80 -4.48 -13.95
N THR A 39 -13.37 -5.67 -13.58
CA THR A 39 -14.27 -6.81 -13.40
C THR A 39 -13.82 -7.57 -12.17
N ASP A 40 -14.58 -8.64 -11.84
CA ASP A 40 -14.22 -9.48 -10.72
C ASP A 40 -13.68 -10.84 -11.17
N HIS A 41 -13.12 -10.91 -12.38
CA HIS A 41 -12.58 -12.15 -12.92
C HIS A 41 -11.12 -12.38 -12.54
N PHE A 42 -10.70 -11.87 -11.43
CA PHE A 42 -9.31 -11.96 -11.03
C PHE A 42 -9.18 -12.86 -9.82
N GLY A 43 -7.98 -13.30 -9.55
CA GLY A 43 -7.70 -13.96 -8.30
C GLY A 43 -7.79 -12.97 -7.15
N THR A 44 -7.26 -13.36 -6.00
CA THR A 44 -7.28 -12.47 -4.84
C THR A 44 -6.38 -11.27 -5.11
N PRO A 45 -6.60 -10.15 -4.42
CA PRO A 45 -5.73 -8.99 -4.56
C PRO A 45 -4.26 -9.30 -4.29
N GLN A 46 -3.95 -10.21 -3.37
CA GLN A 46 -2.58 -10.60 -3.12
C GLN A 46 -1.93 -11.23 -4.34
N GLU A 47 -2.71 -12.01 -5.12
CA GLU A 47 -2.19 -12.65 -6.32
C GLU A 47 -1.84 -11.66 -7.41
N ALA A 48 -2.40 -10.44 -7.33
CA ALA A 48 -2.10 -9.41 -8.30
C ALA A 48 -0.74 -8.75 -8.05
N VAL A 49 -0.08 -9.07 -6.93
CA VAL A 49 1.22 -8.49 -6.58
C VAL A 49 2.24 -9.61 -6.61
N THR A 50 3.05 -9.65 -7.67
CA THR A 50 4.04 -10.70 -7.86
C THR A 50 5.12 -10.63 -6.79
N LEU A 51 5.87 -11.73 -6.62
CA LEU A 51 7.00 -11.74 -5.69
C LEU A 51 8.03 -10.67 -6.04
N HIS A 52 8.28 -10.48 -7.33
CA HIS A 52 9.22 -9.44 -7.76
C HIS A 52 8.73 -8.05 -7.33
N LYS A 53 7.45 -7.79 -7.54
CA LYS A 53 6.85 -6.51 -7.14
C LYS A 53 6.91 -6.34 -5.62
N GLN A 54 6.61 -7.41 -4.88
CA GLN A 54 6.67 -7.37 -3.43
C GLN A 54 8.07 -7.01 -2.95
N THR A 55 9.09 -7.62 -3.56
CA THR A 55 10.48 -7.31 -3.20
C THR A 55 10.79 -5.84 -3.45
N ASN A 56 10.37 -5.32 -4.60
CA ASN A 56 10.62 -3.93 -4.92
C ASN A 56 9.87 -2.98 -3.99
N LEU A 57 8.64 -3.34 -3.62
CA LEU A 57 7.87 -2.52 -2.68
C LEU A 57 8.53 -2.50 -1.31
N ARG A 58 9.06 -3.63 -0.85
CA ARG A 58 9.77 -3.68 0.42
C ARG A 58 11.01 -2.79 0.38
N ARG A 59 11.75 -2.81 -0.73
CA ARG A 59 12.92 -1.96 -0.87
C ARG A 59 12.56 -0.48 -0.90
N ALA A 60 11.47 -0.15 -1.61
CA ALA A 60 10.99 1.22 -1.65
C ALA A 60 10.57 1.68 -0.25
N GLY A 61 9.93 0.82 0.51
CA GLY A 61 9.54 1.13 1.88
C GLY A 61 10.73 1.43 2.77
N VAL A 62 11.80 0.63 2.65
CA VAL A 62 13.02 0.88 3.40
C VAL A 62 13.61 2.24 3.03
N GLN A 63 13.64 2.56 1.75
CA GLN A 63 14.14 3.88 1.32
C GLN A 63 13.29 5.01 1.90
N TRP A 64 11.97 4.83 1.92
CA TRP A 64 11.11 5.85 2.48
C TRP A 64 11.42 6.09 3.96
N LEU A 65 11.62 5.00 4.70
CA LEU A 65 11.91 5.09 6.13
C LEU A 65 13.27 5.74 6.41
N LEU A 66 14.21 5.60 5.49
CA LEU A 66 15.55 6.15 5.66
C LEU A 66 15.65 7.64 5.34
N GLU A 67 14.65 8.20 4.68
CA GLU A 67 14.66 9.62 4.36
C GLU A 67 14.59 10.45 5.64
N PRO A 68 15.48 11.42 5.81
CA PRO A 68 15.47 12.22 7.04
C PRO A 68 14.15 12.93 7.30
N ASN A 69 13.44 13.32 6.26
CA ASN A 69 12.16 14.01 6.40
C ASN A 69 11.03 13.07 6.80
N HIS A 70 11.28 11.76 6.79
CA HIS A 70 10.26 10.77 7.14
C HIS A 70 10.47 10.19 8.52
N ARG A 71 11.24 10.87 9.36
CA ARG A 71 11.48 10.40 10.73
C ARG A 71 10.22 10.56 11.54
N ILE A 72 9.57 9.45 11.82
CA ILE A 72 8.34 9.44 12.57
C ILE A 72 8.33 8.21 13.47
N ARG A 73 7.92 8.42 14.71
CA ARG A 73 7.87 7.31 15.66
C ARG A 73 6.81 6.30 15.23
N HIS A 74 7.18 5.04 15.16
CA HIS A 74 6.25 3.97 14.78
C HIS A 74 6.63 2.68 15.49
N THR A 75 5.66 1.78 15.57
CA THR A 75 5.85 0.50 16.27
C THR A 75 6.05 -0.65 15.31
N GLY A 76 5.78 -0.46 14.04
CA GLY A 76 5.95 -1.52 13.07
C GLY A 76 5.67 -1.01 11.67
N VAL A 77 5.84 -1.92 10.72
CA VAL A 77 5.67 -1.64 9.29
C VAL A 77 4.90 -2.79 8.70
N ARG A 78 3.99 -2.50 7.79
CA ARG A 78 3.29 -3.57 7.07
C ARG A 78 3.02 -3.11 5.64
N PHE A 79 2.73 -4.09 4.76
CA PHE A 79 2.44 -3.83 3.36
C PHE A 79 1.02 -4.29 3.07
N ASP A 80 0.22 -3.37 2.58
CA ASP A 80 -1.20 -3.57 2.35
C ASP A 80 -1.51 -3.48 0.86
N VAL A 81 -2.63 -4.07 0.47
CA VAL A 81 -3.17 -3.92 -0.88
C VAL A 81 -4.56 -3.33 -0.77
N LEU A 82 -4.83 -2.32 -1.60
CA LEU A 82 -6.14 -1.71 -1.72
C LEU A 82 -6.62 -1.96 -3.13
N THR A 83 -7.69 -2.73 -3.29
CA THR A 83 -8.25 -3.04 -4.60
C THR A 83 -9.51 -2.23 -4.83
N ILE A 84 -9.53 -1.52 -5.94
CA ILE A 84 -10.71 -0.77 -6.37
C ILE A 84 -11.29 -1.53 -7.55
N VAL A 85 -12.52 -2.01 -7.41
CA VAL A 85 -13.20 -2.79 -8.44
C VAL A 85 -14.34 -1.97 -8.98
N ALA A 86 -14.31 -1.72 -10.29
CA ALA A 86 -15.38 -1.01 -10.99
C ALA A 86 -16.16 -2.02 -11.82
N ARG A 87 -17.46 -2.07 -11.62
CA ARG A 87 -18.30 -3.05 -12.27
C ARG A 87 -19.70 -2.49 -12.42
N ALA A 88 -20.20 -2.46 -13.66
CA ALA A 88 -21.57 -2.03 -13.96
C ALA A 88 -21.91 -0.69 -13.31
N GLY A 89 -20.99 0.26 -13.37
CA GLY A 89 -21.20 1.59 -12.81
C GLY A 89 -21.05 1.69 -11.32
N MET A 90 -20.71 0.59 -10.66
CA MET A 90 -20.48 0.58 -9.21
C MET A 90 -19.02 0.41 -8.89
N VAL A 91 -18.61 0.94 -7.75
CA VAL A 91 -17.24 0.85 -7.30
C VAL A 91 -17.21 0.21 -5.92
N SER A 92 -16.37 -0.82 -5.79
CA SER A 92 -16.12 -1.48 -4.51
C SER A 92 -14.68 -1.29 -4.14
N VAL A 93 -14.40 -1.10 -2.86
CA VAL A 93 -13.05 -0.94 -2.35
C VAL A 93 -12.79 -2.03 -1.33
N HIS A 94 -11.70 -2.77 -1.53
CA HIS A 94 -11.30 -3.85 -0.65
C HIS A 94 -9.89 -3.58 -0.13
N HIS A 95 -9.76 -3.48 1.17
CA HIS A 95 -8.48 -3.24 1.82
C HIS A 95 -8.00 -4.53 2.48
N ILE A 96 -6.79 -4.94 2.16
CA ILE A 96 -6.19 -6.15 2.72
C ILE A 96 -4.95 -5.74 3.49
N PRO A 97 -5.08 -5.57 4.81
CA PRO A 97 -3.93 -5.25 5.63
C PRO A 97 -2.97 -6.43 5.69
N GLY A 98 -1.68 -6.13 5.71
CA GLY A 98 -0.67 -7.18 5.82
C GLY A 98 -0.74 -8.18 4.69
N ALA A 99 -0.91 -7.70 3.46
CA ALA A 99 -1.11 -8.59 2.32
C ALA A 99 0.14 -9.40 1.96
N PHE A 100 1.33 -8.89 2.31
CA PHE A 100 2.56 -9.64 2.05
C PHE A 100 3.70 -9.18 2.96
#